data_c6bc8d477ae538b1625fe20e4d38c243
#
_entry.id   c6bc8d477ae538b1625fe20e4d38c243
#
_cell.length_a   1.000
_cell.length_b   1.000
_cell.length_c   1.000
_cell.angle_alpha   90.00
_cell.angle_beta   90.00
_cell.angle_gamma   90.00
#
_symmetry.space_group_name_H-M   'P 1'
#
loop_
_entity.id
_entity.type
_entity.pdbx_description
1 polymer ?
#
loop_
_entity_poly.entity_id
_entity_poly.type
_entity_poly.pdbx_seq_one_letter_code
_entity_poly.pdbx_strand_id
1 'polypeptide(L)'
;MDLHLSRPIVLRTNPGLISRRRARRHLIPERCLLCLSIFLVLVANHRAWGQSSQTLRIYLARHGETDWNVERRLQGGIDTALNSTGRKQAAKLAERLKGIRLDAVYSSTLSRSRDTAEIVRGDIPLKSLAGLSERRIGKFEGKKLDRTIDPATALEYPKRSRDPDDELDGGESLNQFYERVRTTIEFIRSQHSSGAILIVAHAITNQMILRAIFNLTLPQAISIRQANDELYLIELDAGNAPRLWKLITEAN
;
A
#
# COMPACT_ATOMS: atom_id res chain seq x y z
N MET A 1 18.32 -12.06 11.38
CA MET A 1 18.39 -11.70 9.94
C MET A 1 17.89 -10.27 9.85
N ASP A 2 18.83 -9.33 9.77
CA ASP A 2 18.45 -7.92 9.82
C ASP A 2 17.89 -7.49 8.48
N LEU A 3 16.73 -6.82 8.53
CA LEU A 3 16.13 -6.19 7.34
C LEU A 3 16.93 -4.92 7.04
N HIS A 4 17.72 -4.95 5.98
CA HIS A 4 18.39 -3.74 5.51
C HIS A 4 17.44 -2.93 4.62
N LEU A 5 17.33 -1.63 4.95
CA LEU A 5 16.62 -0.66 4.13
C LEU A 5 17.46 -0.40 2.87
N SER A 6 16.90 -0.67 1.69
CA SER A 6 17.47 -0.14 0.45
C SER A 6 17.45 1.40 0.48
N ARG A 7 18.12 2.04 -0.49
CA ARG A 7 17.95 3.50 -0.65
C ARG A 7 16.45 3.79 -0.84
N PRO A 8 15.93 4.91 -0.26
CA PRO A 8 14.53 5.27 -0.43
C PRO A 8 14.19 5.37 -1.92
N ILE A 9 13.06 4.80 -2.31
CA ILE A 9 12.53 4.98 -3.65
C ILE A 9 12.01 6.41 -3.72
N VAL A 10 12.73 7.29 -4.44
CA VAL A 10 12.29 8.67 -4.65
C VAL A 10 11.16 8.67 -5.67
N LEU A 11 9.93 8.72 -5.19
CA LEU A 11 8.77 8.94 -6.05
C LEU A 11 8.68 10.45 -6.31
N ARG A 12 8.83 10.88 -7.59
CA ARG A 12 8.61 12.28 -7.96
C ARG A 12 7.11 12.59 -7.80
N THR A 13 6.77 13.31 -6.73
CA THR A 13 5.42 13.81 -6.49
C THR A 13 5.21 15.12 -7.24
N ASN A 14 3.98 15.36 -7.70
CA ASN A 14 3.64 16.62 -8.37
C ASN A 14 3.41 17.71 -7.31
N PRO A 15 4.15 18.86 -7.29
CA PRO A 15 4.05 19.87 -6.24
C PRO A 15 2.87 20.86 -6.41
N GLY A 16 1.78 20.46 -7.01
CA GLY A 16 0.64 21.33 -7.30
C GLY A 16 -0.54 21.12 -6.37
N LEU A 17 -0.75 22.02 -5.45
CA LEU A 17 -1.94 22.46 -4.69
C LEU A 17 -1.75 22.47 -3.16
N ILE A 18 -0.86 23.35 -2.69
CA ILE A 18 -0.99 23.86 -1.32
C ILE A 18 -1.51 25.30 -1.41
N SER A 19 -2.81 25.48 -1.19
CA SER A 19 -3.40 26.82 -1.10
C SER A 19 -2.89 27.52 0.17
N ARG A 20 -2.11 28.56 0.01
CA ARG A 20 -1.68 29.44 1.10
C ARG A 20 -2.87 30.26 1.60
N ARG A 21 -3.48 29.88 2.74
CA ARG A 21 -4.34 30.80 3.50
C ARG A 21 -3.47 31.81 4.26
N ARG A 22 -3.54 33.08 3.86
CA ARG A 22 -2.97 34.23 4.57
C ARG A 22 -3.69 34.42 5.91
N ALA A 23 -2.99 34.23 7.03
CA ALA A 23 -3.49 34.62 8.35
C ALA A 23 -3.34 36.14 8.52
N ARG A 24 -4.43 36.84 8.86
CA ARG A 24 -4.42 38.24 9.26
C ARG A 24 -3.89 38.34 10.69
N ARG A 25 -2.85 39.17 10.90
CA ARG A 25 -2.32 39.53 12.21
C ARG A 25 -3.23 40.57 12.86
N HIS A 26 -3.79 40.26 14.03
CA HIS A 26 -4.34 41.26 14.97
C HIS A 26 -3.26 41.59 16.00
N LEU A 27 -2.99 42.89 16.14
CA LEU A 27 -2.08 43.46 17.13
C LEU A 27 -2.77 43.48 18.50
N ILE A 28 -2.13 42.96 19.54
CA ILE A 28 -2.54 43.04 20.95
C ILE A 28 -1.64 44.04 21.66
N PRO A 29 -2.18 44.96 22.53
CA PRO A 29 -1.40 46.03 23.14
C PRO A 29 -0.50 45.54 24.28
N GLU A 30 0.67 46.19 24.35
CA GLU A 30 1.75 45.92 25.29
C GLU A 30 1.42 46.44 26.71
N ARG A 31 0.84 45.68 27.60
CA ARG A 31 0.91 45.91 29.06
C ARG A 31 0.42 44.68 29.85
N CYS A 32 1.10 43.53 29.72
CA CYS A 32 1.01 42.41 30.69
C CYS A 32 2.13 41.37 30.45
N LEU A 33 3.36 41.81 30.25
CA LEU A 33 4.43 40.98 29.68
C LEU A 33 5.34 40.26 30.69
N LEU A 34 5.17 40.46 32.03
CA LEU A 34 6.13 39.84 32.95
C LEU A 34 5.62 38.59 33.70
N CYS A 35 4.33 38.42 33.89
CA CYS A 35 3.80 37.23 34.55
C CYS A 35 3.43 36.09 33.58
N LEU A 36 3.25 36.41 32.28
CA LEU A 36 2.92 35.40 31.25
C LEU A 36 4.15 34.64 30.72
N SER A 37 5.35 35.25 30.81
CA SER A 37 6.58 34.67 30.29
C SER A 37 7.08 33.47 31.10
N ILE A 38 6.90 33.43 32.42
CA ILE A 38 7.33 32.28 33.25
C ILE A 38 6.38 31.09 33.10
N PHE A 39 5.07 31.34 32.93
CA PHE A 39 4.09 30.28 32.72
C PHE A 39 4.21 29.67 31.31
N LEU A 40 4.53 30.49 30.29
CA LEU A 40 4.76 29.97 28.91
C LEU A 40 6.04 29.15 28.80
N VAL A 41 7.09 29.45 29.54
CA VAL A 41 8.35 28.67 29.53
C VAL A 41 8.15 27.33 30.24
N LEU A 42 7.34 27.25 31.29
CA LEU A 42 7.01 25.97 31.95
C LEU A 42 6.08 25.08 31.10
N VAL A 43 5.12 25.66 30.39
CA VAL A 43 4.24 24.90 29.47
C VAL A 43 4.96 24.51 28.19
N ALA A 44 5.91 25.30 27.71
CA ALA A 44 6.73 24.93 26.55
C ALA A 44 7.69 23.77 26.84
N ASN A 45 8.26 23.70 28.07
CA ASN A 45 9.13 22.58 28.47
C ASN A 45 8.38 21.25 28.71
N HIS A 46 7.08 21.28 29.07
CA HIS A 46 6.28 20.06 29.18
C HIS A 46 5.84 19.49 27.83
N ARG A 47 5.86 20.26 26.73
CA ARG A 47 5.57 19.76 25.38
C ARG A 47 6.78 19.13 24.66
N ALA A 48 7.99 19.30 25.19
CA ALA A 48 9.21 18.73 24.61
C ALA A 48 9.52 17.29 25.06
N TRP A 49 8.80 16.78 26.06
CA TRP A 49 8.97 15.40 26.53
C TRP A 49 7.80 14.55 26.04
N GLY A 50 8.03 13.83 24.93
CA GLY A 50 7.18 12.72 24.52
C GLY A 50 6.34 12.89 23.26
N GLN A 51 6.76 13.65 22.26
CA GLN A 51 6.33 13.30 20.91
C GLN A 51 7.12 12.04 20.49
N SER A 52 6.68 10.87 20.96
CA SER A 52 6.97 9.65 20.22
C SER A 52 6.50 9.95 18.81
N SER A 53 7.40 9.96 17.84
CA SER A 53 7.04 10.17 16.43
C SER A 53 5.93 9.17 16.11
N GLN A 54 4.70 9.67 15.95
CA GLN A 54 3.56 8.82 15.59
C GLN A 54 3.76 8.41 14.13
N THR A 55 4.63 7.42 13.92
CA THR A 55 4.89 6.84 12.61
C THR A 55 4.02 5.62 12.43
N LEU A 56 3.18 5.62 11.42
CA LEU A 56 2.53 4.40 10.94
C LEU A 56 3.43 3.74 9.88
N ARG A 57 3.81 2.49 10.12
CA ARG A 57 4.55 1.63 9.20
C ARG A 57 3.58 0.66 8.53
N ILE A 58 3.49 0.73 7.22
CA ILE A 58 2.69 -0.19 6.41
C ILE A 58 3.64 -1.10 5.66
N TYR A 59 3.69 -2.37 6.05
CA TYR A 59 4.34 -3.41 5.27
C TYR A 59 3.38 -3.85 4.17
N LEU A 60 3.77 -3.67 2.91
CA LEU A 60 2.93 -3.95 1.76
C LEU A 60 3.51 -5.12 0.97
N ALA A 61 2.81 -6.24 0.99
CA ALA A 61 3.18 -7.47 0.29
C ALA A 61 2.17 -7.79 -0.82
N ARG A 62 2.63 -8.49 -1.83
CA ARG A 62 1.79 -9.17 -2.80
C ARG A 62 1.55 -10.61 -2.34
N HIS A 63 0.40 -11.19 -2.69
CA HIS A 63 0.13 -12.61 -2.45
C HIS A 63 1.22 -13.51 -3.05
N GLY A 64 1.46 -14.67 -2.46
CA GLY A 64 2.37 -15.69 -2.98
C GLY A 64 1.94 -16.20 -4.36
N GLU A 65 2.85 -16.88 -5.06
CA GLU A 65 2.64 -17.40 -6.40
C GLU A 65 1.45 -18.37 -6.48
N THR A 66 0.72 -18.29 -7.59
CA THR A 66 -0.34 -19.24 -8.00
C THR A 66 0.06 -19.91 -9.32
N ASP A 67 -0.57 -21.02 -9.66
CA ASP A 67 -0.33 -21.66 -10.97
C ASP A 67 -0.66 -20.72 -12.13
N TRP A 68 -1.67 -19.86 -11.97
CA TRP A 68 -2.02 -18.86 -12.97
C TRP A 68 -0.96 -17.77 -13.14
N ASN A 69 -0.12 -17.50 -12.12
CA ASN A 69 1.05 -16.64 -12.31
C ASN A 69 2.08 -17.32 -13.22
N VAL A 70 2.36 -18.60 -13.00
CA VAL A 70 3.29 -19.40 -13.82
C VAL A 70 2.80 -19.49 -15.27
N GLU A 71 1.51 -19.75 -15.45
CA GLU A 71 0.87 -19.85 -16.76
C GLU A 71 0.70 -18.51 -17.48
N ARG A 72 1.04 -17.39 -16.87
CA ARG A 72 0.75 -16.02 -17.37
C ARG A 72 -0.74 -15.83 -17.69
N ARG A 73 -1.60 -16.43 -16.89
CA ARG A 73 -3.05 -16.32 -16.99
C ARG A 73 -3.52 -15.13 -16.18
N LEU A 74 -4.37 -14.31 -16.77
CA LEU A 74 -4.97 -13.13 -16.16
C LEU A 74 -5.98 -13.58 -15.09
N GLN A 75 -5.72 -13.25 -13.83
CA GLN A 75 -6.53 -13.72 -12.71
C GLN A 75 -7.72 -12.81 -12.41
N GLY A 76 -7.48 -11.49 -12.35
CA GLY A 76 -8.51 -10.54 -11.99
C GLY A 76 -9.17 -10.87 -10.65
N GLY A 77 -10.51 -10.87 -10.64
CA GLY A 77 -11.33 -11.23 -9.49
C GLY A 77 -11.53 -12.73 -9.28
N ILE A 78 -11.05 -13.58 -10.20
CA ILE A 78 -11.20 -15.04 -10.04
C ILE A 78 -10.35 -15.51 -8.86
N ASP A 79 -10.95 -16.35 -8.03
CA ASP A 79 -10.29 -16.90 -6.85
C ASP A 79 -9.42 -18.12 -7.23
N THR A 80 -8.12 -17.97 -7.01
CA THR A 80 -7.10 -18.99 -7.29
C THR A 80 -6.26 -19.24 -6.03
N ALA A 81 -5.93 -20.50 -5.76
CA ALA A 81 -5.14 -20.89 -4.60
C ALA A 81 -3.63 -20.62 -4.80
N LEU A 82 -2.90 -20.51 -3.69
CA LEU A 82 -1.45 -20.54 -3.71
C LEU A 82 -0.94 -21.91 -4.18
N ASN A 83 0.09 -21.91 -5.03
CA ASN A 83 0.83 -23.13 -5.32
C ASN A 83 1.91 -23.40 -4.23
N SER A 84 2.70 -24.46 -4.39
CA SER A 84 3.75 -24.81 -3.43
C SER A 84 4.81 -23.74 -3.28
N THR A 85 5.19 -23.06 -4.35
CA THR A 85 6.12 -21.93 -4.36
C THR A 85 5.53 -20.74 -3.60
N GLY A 86 4.26 -20.40 -3.84
CA GLY A 86 3.58 -19.32 -3.14
C GLY A 86 3.50 -19.52 -1.63
N ARG A 87 3.26 -20.75 -1.17
CA ARG A 87 3.30 -21.08 0.27
C ARG A 87 4.70 -20.90 0.85
N LYS A 88 5.76 -21.30 0.13
CA LYS A 88 7.16 -21.06 0.53
C LYS A 88 7.49 -19.56 0.57
N GLN A 89 6.99 -18.78 -0.38
CA GLN A 89 7.16 -17.31 -0.39
C GLN A 89 6.45 -16.67 0.82
N ALA A 90 5.25 -17.11 1.16
CA ALA A 90 4.54 -16.65 2.37
C ALA A 90 5.30 -17.01 3.65
N ALA A 91 5.85 -18.22 3.76
CA ALA A 91 6.68 -18.62 4.90
C ALA A 91 7.95 -17.76 5.02
N LYS A 92 8.63 -17.47 3.90
CA LYS A 92 9.77 -16.54 3.89
C LYS A 92 9.37 -15.12 4.31
N LEU A 93 8.19 -14.66 3.91
CA LEU A 93 7.65 -13.36 4.34
C LEU A 93 7.43 -13.35 5.87
N ALA A 94 6.90 -14.44 6.44
CA ALA A 94 6.75 -14.58 7.89
C ALA A 94 8.11 -14.47 8.61
N GLU A 95 9.15 -15.16 8.14
CA GLU A 95 10.49 -15.07 8.70
C GLU A 95 11.09 -13.66 8.58
N ARG A 96 10.86 -12.97 7.45
CA ARG A 96 11.31 -11.57 7.25
C ARG A 96 10.65 -10.59 8.22
N LEU A 97 9.42 -10.85 8.62
CA LEU A 97 8.67 -10.00 9.56
C LEU A 97 8.85 -10.45 11.02
N LYS A 98 9.61 -11.51 11.28
CA LYS A 98 9.90 -12.00 12.62
C LYS A 98 10.57 -10.93 13.47
N GLY A 99 10.04 -10.72 14.67
CA GLY A 99 10.52 -9.66 15.57
C GLY A 99 9.90 -8.28 15.32
N ILE A 100 9.15 -8.10 14.23
CA ILE A 100 8.34 -6.89 14.03
C ILE A 100 7.01 -7.10 14.73
N ARG A 101 6.71 -6.25 15.72
CA ARG A 101 5.40 -6.23 16.34
C ARG A 101 4.40 -5.58 15.40
N LEU A 102 3.57 -6.41 14.75
CA LEU A 102 2.45 -5.94 13.95
C LEU A 102 1.21 -5.74 14.83
N ASP A 103 0.51 -4.63 14.66
CA ASP A 103 -0.72 -4.30 15.37
C ASP A 103 -1.96 -4.86 14.66
N ALA A 104 -1.88 -5.07 13.34
CA ALA A 104 -2.93 -5.67 12.53
C ALA A 104 -2.38 -6.25 11.22
N VAL A 105 -3.11 -7.24 10.69
CA VAL A 105 -2.87 -7.82 9.36
C VAL A 105 -4.15 -7.67 8.53
N TYR A 106 -4.01 -7.12 7.33
CA TYR A 106 -5.07 -6.95 6.37
C TYR A 106 -4.81 -7.79 5.12
N SER A 107 -5.86 -8.38 4.56
CA SER A 107 -5.79 -9.05 3.25
C SER A 107 -6.98 -8.69 2.38
N SER A 108 -6.92 -9.04 1.10
CA SER A 108 -8.13 -9.14 0.30
C SER A 108 -8.94 -10.38 0.68
N THR A 109 -10.18 -10.45 0.19
CA THR A 109 -11.05 -11.63 0.38
C THR A 109 -10.68 -12.81 -0.52
N LEU A 110 -9.82 -12.62 -1.54
CA LEU A 110 -9.38 -13.69 -2.44
C LEU A 110 -8.39 -14.63 -1.72
N SER A 111 -8.57 -15.95 -1.90
CA SER A 111 -7.87 -16.99 -1.14
C SER A 111 -6.35 -16.83 -1.20
N ARG A 112 -5.77 -16.57 -2.38
CA ARG A 112 -4.32 -16.36 -2.55
C ARG A 112 -3.74 -15.26 -1.64
N SER A 113 -4.48 -14.18 -1.43
CA SER A 113 -4.08 -13.09 -0.54
C SER A 113 -4.33 -13.44 0.92
N ARG A 114 -5.51 -13.97 1.24
CA ARG A 114 -5.88 -14.39 2.59
C ARG A 114 -4.94 -15.49 3.10
N ASP A 115 -4.68 -16.53 2.32
CA ASP A 115 -3.83 -17.64 2.72
C ASP A 115 -2.37 -17.20 2.91
N THR A 116 -1.88 -16.24 2.08
CA THR A 116 -0.57 -15.61 2.32
C THR A 116 -0.56 -14.91 3.67
N ALA A 117 -1.59 -14.10 3.97
CA ALA A 117 -1.69 -13.37 5.22
C ALA A 117 -1.84 -14.31 6.44
N GLU A 118 -2.60 -15.41 6.31
CA GLU A 118 -2.75 -16.44 7.36
C GLU A 118 -1.42 -17.09 7.74
N ILE A 119 -0.55 -17.38 6.78
CA ILE A 119 0.78 -17.93 7.05
C ILE A 119 1.67 -16.94 7.81
N VAL A 120 1.48 -15.63 7.58
CA VAL A 120 2.36 -14.59 8.13
C VAL A 120 1.89 -14.07 9.48
N ARG A 121 0.58 -14.03 9.73
CA ARG A 121 0.01 -13.27 10.85
C ARG A 121 0.34 -13.83 12.26
N GLY A 122 0.69 -15.11 12.39
CA GLY A 122 0.78 -15.75 13.71
C GLY A 122 -0.55 -15.64 14.47
N ASP A 123 -0.52 -15.07 15.68
CA ASP A 123 -1.71 -14.85 16.51
C ASP A 123 -2.42 -13.52 16.28
N ILE A 124 -1.92 -12.70 15.34
CA ILE A 124 -2.48 -11.37 15.07
C ILE A 124 -3.81 -11.52 14.32
N PRO A 125 -4.87 -10.79 14.71
CA PRO A 125 -6.15 -10.83 14.01
C PRO A 125 -6.03 -10.45 12.53
N LEU A 126 -6.56 -11.29 11.64
CA LEU A 126 -6.65 -11.02 10.21
C LEU A 126 -7.98 -10.35 9.88
N LYS A 127 -7.92 -9.23 9.16
CA LYS A 127 -9.08 -8.52 8.63
C LYS A 127 -9.08 -8.59 7.10
N SER A 128 -9.96 -9.42 6.53
CA SER A 128 -10.11 -9.51 5.07
C SER A 128 -11.10 -8.47 4.56
N LEU A 129 -10.66 -7.60 3.64
CA LEU A 129 -11.44 -6.50 3.10
C LEU A 129 -11.62 -6.67 1.58
N ALA A 130 -12.86 -6.68 1.10
CA ALA A 130 -13.17 -6.77 -0.33
C ALA A 130 -12.54 -5.62 -1.14
N GLY A 131 -12.39 -4.45 -0.51
CA GLY A 131 -11.74 -3.30 -1.12
C GLY A 131 -10.26 -3.50 -1.47
N LEU A 132 -9.58 -4.50 -0.90
CA LEU A 132 -8.20 -4.88 -1.24
C LEU A 132 -8.12 -5.95 -2.34
N SER A 133 -9.25 -6.45 -2.88
CA SER A 133 -9.25 -7.44 -3.95
C SER A 133 -8.68 -6.88 -5.26
N GLU A 134 -8.14 -7.77 -6.11
CA GLU A 134 -7.58 -7.37 -7.40
C GLU A 134 -8.68 -6.79 -8.32
N ARG A 135 -8.27 -6.03 -9.32
CA ARG A 135 -9.18 -5.47 -10.33
C ARG A 135 -9.90 -6.59 -11.06
N ARG A 136 -11.23 -6.55 -11.09
CA ARG A 136 -12.00 -7.40 -11.98
C ARG A 136 -11.76 -6.96 -13.41
N ILE A 137 -11.40 -7.88 -14.27
CA ILE A 137 -11.00 -7.60 -15.65
C ILE A 137 -11.94 -8.22 -16.68
N GLY A 138 -13.16 -8.55 -16.24
CA GLY A 138 -14.28 -8.94 -17.09
C GLY A 138 -13.95 -10.09 -18.03
N LYS A 139 -14.20 -9.91 -19.32
CA LYS A 139 -14.00 -10.96 -20.34
C LYS A 139 -12.57 -11.50 -20.43
N PHE A 140 -11.59 -10.81 -19.85
CA PHE A 140 -10.19 -11.23 -19.89
C PHE A 140 -9.80 -12.16 -18.74
N GLU A 141 -10.66 -12.35 -17.76
CA GLU A 141 -10.39 -13.26 -16.65
C GLU A 141 -10.23 -14.71 -17.15
N GLY A 142 -9.18 -15.37 -16.65
CA GLY A 142 -8.83 -16.74 -17.05
C GLY A 142 -8.11 -16.87 -18.41
N LYS A 143 -7.99 -15.80 -19.19
CA LYS A 143 -7.28 -15.83 -20.47
C LYS A 143 -5.77 -15.76 -20.31
N LYS A 144 -5.02 -16.33 -21.26
CA LYS A 144 -3.55 -16.27 -21.27
C LYS A 144 -3.07 -15.01 -21.99
N LEU A 145 -2.12 -14.32 -21.37
CA LEU A 145 -1.46 -13.17 -21.99
C LEU A 145 -0.24 -13.65 -22.80
N ASP A 146 -0.51 -14.40 -23.84
CA ASP A 146 0.49 -15.00 -24.71
C ASP A 146 0.05 -14.90 -26.17
N ARG A 147 0.88 -14.24 -27.02
CA ARG A 147 0.57 -14.01 -28.43
C ARG A 147 0.49 -15.28 -29.27
N THR A 148 1.12 -16.35 -28.84
CA THR A 148 1.11 -17.63 -29.58
C THR A 148 -0.12 -18.46 -29.23
N ILE A 149 -0.70 -18.27 -28.04
CA ILE A 149 -1.84 -19.04 -27.53
C ILE A 149 -3.15 -18.27 -27.73
N ASP A 150 -3.17 -16.98 -27.37
CA ASP A 150 -4.34 -16.11 -27.49
C ASP A 150 -3.90 -14.72 -28.05
N PRO A 151 -3.68 -14.64 -29.39
CA PRO A 151 -3.25 -13.39 -30.03
C PRO A 151 -4.21 -12.22 -29.79
N ALA A 152 -5.51 -12.50 -29.75
CA ALA A 152 -6.53 -11.47 -29.56
C ALA A 152 -6.44 -10.85 -28.16
N THR A 153 -6.38 -11.66 -27.12
CA THR A 153 -6.17 -11.18 -25.74
C THR A 153 -4.84 -10.45 -25.59
N ALA A 154 -3.76 -10.98 -26.17
CA ALA A 154 -2.44 -10.37 -26.07
C ALA A 154 -2.34 -8.99 -26.78
N LEU A 155 -3.19 -8.73 -27.75
CA LEU A 155 -3.28 -7.42 -28.44
C LEU A 155 -4.26 -6.47 -27.73
N GLU A 156 -5.43 -6.95 -27.37
CA GLU A 156 -6.55 -6.14 -26.89
C GLU A 156 -6.36 -5.73 -25.40
N TYR A 157 -6.04 -6.68 -24.52
CA TYR A 157 -5.96 -6.43 -23.08
C TYR A 157 -4.95 -5.33 -22.70
N PRO A 158 -3.70 -5.30 -23.19
CA PRO A 158 -2.75 -4.26 -22.81
C PRO A 158 -3.18 -2.84 -23.22
N LYS A 159 -3.99 -2.71 -24.27
CA LYS A 159 -4.55 -1.43 -24.70
C LYS A 159 -5.72 -1.01 -23.82
N ARG A 160 -6.73 -1.86 -23.69
CA ARG A 160 -7.95 -1.58 -22.95
C ARG A 160 -7.72 -1.46 -21.44
N SER A 161 -6.86 -2.30 -20.88
CA SER A 161 -6.58 -2.29 -19.43
C SER A 161 -5.93 -1.00 -18.92
N ARG A 162 -5.40 -0.15 -19.81
CA ARG A 162 -4.81 1.16 -19.48
C ARG A 162 -5.78 2.32 -19.66
N ASP A 163 -6.90 2.09 -20.31
CA ASP A 163 -7.97 3.08 -20.41
C ASP A 163 -8.61 3.24 -19.01
N PRO A 164 -8.64 4.47 -18.46
CA PRO A 164 -9.14 4.69 -17.11
C PRO A 164 -10.64 4.43 -16.97
N ASP A 165 -11.41 4.47 -18.05
CA ASP A 165 -12.86 4.36 -18.03
C ASP A 165 -13.39 3.04 -18.62
N ASP A 166 -12.51 2.20 -19.22
CA ASP A 166 -12.91 0.92 -19.80
C ASP A 166 -13.15 -0.15 -18.72
N GLU A 167 -14.39 -0.64 -18.63
CA GLU A 167 -14.80 -1.69 -17.68
C GLU A 167 -14.48 -3.12 -18.16
N LEU A 168 -13.83 -3.29 -19.28
CA LEU A 168 -13.33 -4.58 -19.80
C LEU A 168 -14.44 -5.64 -20.01
N ASP A 169 -15.62 -5.21 -20.40
CA ASP A 169 -16.80 -6.06 -20.62
C ASP A 169 -17.19 -6.87 -19.36
N GLY A 170 -17.61 -6.17 -18.31
CA GLY A 170 -18.11 -6.77 -17.06
C GLY A 170 -17.12 -6.79 -15.88
N GLY A 171 -15.97 -6.11 -16.01
CA GLY A 171 -15.03 -5.89 -14.93
C GLY A 171 -15.21 -4.57 -14.20
N GLU A 172 -14.11 -3.95 -13.84
CA GLU A 172 -14.02 -2.60 -13.26
C GLU A 172 -13.17 -1.72 -14.15
N SER A 173 -13.57 -0.44 -14.36
CA SER A 173 -12.67 0.56 -14.91
C SER A 173 -11.52 0.84 -13.92
N LEU A 174 -10.42 1.44 -14.41
CA LEU A 174 -9.32 1.82 -13.51
C LEU A 174 -9.76 2.90 -12.50
N ASN A 175 -10.68 3.78 -12.89
CA ASN A 175 -11.21 4.81 -12.00
C ASN A 175 -12.08 4.21 -10.90
N GLN A 176 -13.02 3.30 -11.20
CA GLN A 176 -13.82 2.60 -10.21
C GLN A 176 -12.94 1.79 -9.24
N PHE A 177 -11.97 1.06 -9.79
CA PHE A 177 -11.02 0.28 -9.02
C PHE A 177 -10.18 1.15 -8.09
N TYR A 178 -9.63 2.28 -8.60
CA TYR A 178 -8.84 3.21 -7.79
C TYR A 178 -9.64 3.79 -6.63
N GLU A 179 -10.88 4.22 -6.87
CA GLU A 179 -11.74 4.77 -5.81
C GLU A 179 -12.06 3.74 -4.73
N ARG A 180 -12.31 2.50 -5.10
CA ARG A 180 -12.51 1.39 -4.15
C ARG A 180 -11.27 1.17 -3.27
N VAL A 181 -10.09 1.12 -3.89
CA VAL A 181 -8.82 0.94 -3.16
C VAL A 181 -8.51 2.16 -2.29
N ARG A 182 -8.67 3.38 -2.82
CA ARG A 182 -8.44 4.63 -2.10
C ARG A 182 -9.28 4.71 -0.82
N THR A 183 -10.58 4.50 -0.94
CA THR A 183 -11.50 4.49 0.20
C THR A 183 -11.10 3.43 1.24
N THR A 184 -10.67 2.25 0.78
CA THR A 184 -10.24 1.17 1.68
C THR A 184 -8.96 1.54 2.43
N ILE A 185 -7.98 2.17 1.78
CA ILE A 185 -6.74 2.61 2.42
C ILE A 185 -7.00 3.76 3.38
N GLU A 186 -7.88 4.68 3.05
CA GLU A 186 -8.30 5.75 3.97
C GLU A 186 -8.97 5.16 5.22
N PHE A 187 -9.85 4.17 5.07
CA PHE A 187 -10.43 3.44 6.19
C PHE A 187 -9.34 2.76 7.05
N ILE A 188 -8.42 1.99 6.46
CA ILE A 188 -7.33 1.34 7.20
C ILE A 188 -6.50 2.38 7.96
N ARG A 189 -6.13 3.49 7.33
CA ARG A 189 -5.35 4.56 7.96
C ARG A 189 -6.10 5.24 9.10
N SER A 190 -7.43 5.36 9.01
CA SER A 190 -8.24 5.93 10.11
C SER A 190 -8.26 5.05 11.36
N GLN A 191 -7.95 3.75 11.23
CA GLN A 191 -7.88 2.82 12.35
C GLN A 191 -6.50 2.81 13.05
N HIS A 192 -5.48 3.44 12.45
CA HIS A 192 -4.09 3.38 12.92
C HIS A 192 -3.43 4.75 12.79
N SER A 193 -3.15 5.41 13.91
CA SER A 193 -2.41 6.67 13.95
C SER A 193 -0.89 6.46 14.03
N SER A 194 -0.45 5.27 14.45
CA SER A 194 0.96 4.88 14.59
C SER A 194 1.09 3.36 14.63
N GLY A 195 2.30 2.85 14.80
CA GLY A 195 2.56 1.42 14.93
C GLY A 195 2.91 0.77 13.61
N ALA A 196 2.68 -0.54 13.48
CA ALA A 196 3.02 -1.30 12.29
C ALA A 196 1.87 -2.21 11.86
N ILE A 197 1.54 -2.21 10.57
CA ILE A 197 0.53 -3.10 9.99
C ILE A 197 1.09 -3.80 8.75
N LEU A 198 0.56 -4.99 8.47
CA LEU A 198 0.80 -5.68 7.21
C LEU A 198 -0.44 -5.62 6.33
N ILE A 199 -0.25 -5.31 5.06
CA ILE A 199 -1.28 -5.43 4.02
C ILE A 199 -0.78 -6.44 2.98
N VAL A 200 -1.52 -7.52 2.79
CA VAL A 200 -1.29 -8.48 1.71
C VAL A 200 -2.37 -8.28 0.66
N ALA A 201 -1.98 -7.89 -0.55
CA ALA A 201 -2.94 -7.68 -1.62
C ALA A 201 -2.40 -8.19 -2.98
N HIS A 202 -2.60 -7.46 -4.06
CA HIS A 202 -2.32 -7.93 -5.42
C HIS A 202 -1.47 -6.91 -6.19
N ALA A 203 -1.01 -7.29 -7.38
CA ALA A 203 -0.09 -6.47 -8.16
C ALA A 203 -0.66 -5.08 -8.48
N ILE A 204 -1.85 -5.02 -9.10
CA ILE A 204 -2.46 -3.74 -9.49
C ILE A 204 -3.04 -3.03 -8.25
N THR A 205 -3.61 -3.78 -7.30
CA THR A 205 -4.10 -3.22 -6.03
C THR A 205 -2.98 -2.48 -5.29
N ASN A 206 -1.78 -3.06 -5.19
CA ASN A 206 -0.65 -2.43 -4.52
C ASN A 206 -0.18 -1.15 -5.25
N GLN A 207 -0.24 -1.13 -6.59
CA GLN A 207 -0.01 0.09 -7.37
C GLN A 207 -1.02 1.19 -7.03
N MET A 208 -2.30 0.85 -6.87
CA MET A 208 -3.34 1.83 -6.50
C MET A 208 -3.21 2.29 -5.04
N ILE A 209 -2.78 1.42 -4.13
CA ILE A 209 -2.41 1.79 -2.76
C ILE A 209 -1.29 2.84 -2.77
N LEU A 210 -0.22 2.57 -3.52
CA LEU A 210 0.88 3.52 -3.66
C LEU A 210 0.43 4.82 -4.32
N ARG A 211 -0.43 4.74 -5.34
CA ARG A 211 -1.04 5.92 -5.97
C ARG A 211 -1.77 6.79 -4.95
N ALA A 212 -2.60 6.20 -4.11
CA ALA A 212 -3.40 6.92 -3.11
C ALA A 212 -2.51 7.57 -2.02
N ILE A 213 -1.51 6.85 -1.52
CA ILE A 213 -0.65 7.32 -0.43
C ILE A 213 0.32 8.41 -0.90
N PHE A 214 0.91 8.26 -2.09
CA PHE A 214 1.95 9.16 -2.61
C PHE A 214 1.43 10.19 -3.61
N ASN A 215 0.12 10.22 -3.85
CA ASN A 215 -0.52 11.10 -4.84
C ASN A 215 0.12 10.99 -6.24
N LEU A 216 0.35 9.75 -6.69
CA LEU A 216 0.98 9.49 -7.98
C LEU A 216 -0.02 9.65 -9.13
N THR A 217 0.47 10.04 -10.29
CA THR A 217 -0.28 9.89 -11.52
C THR A 217 -0.45 8.40 -11.87
N LEU A 218 -1.44 8.06 -12.68
CA LEU A 218 -1.66 6.67 -13.11
C LEU A 218 -0.40 6.06 -13.80
N PRO A 219 0.27 6.74 -14.76
CA PRO A 219 1.49 6.22 -15.35
C PRO A 219 2.61 5.96 -14.34
N GLN A 220 2.78 6.83 -13.33
CA GLN A 220 3.76 6.61 -12.27
C GLN A 220 3.43 5.37 -11.43
N ALA A 221 2.16 5.21 -11.03
CA ALA A 221 1.73 4.07 -10.23
C ALA A 221 1.91 2.74 -10.96
N ILE A 222 1.48 2.63 -12.23
CA ILE A 222 1.58 1.40 -13.01
C ILE A 222 3.01 1.03 -13.43
N SER A 223 3.96 1.98 -13.33
CA SER A 223 5.38 1.69 -13.55
C SER A 223 6.03 0.93 -12.38
N ILE A 224 5.44 1.01 -11.19
CA ILE A 224 5.94 0.30 -10.00
C ILE A 224 5.54 -1.16 -10.10
N ARG A 225 6.53 -2.05 -10.15
CA ARG A 225 6.30 -3.49 -10.22
C ARG A 225 6.70 -4.14 -8.91
N GLN A 226 5.85 -5.03 -8.42
CA GLN A 226 6.12 -5.82 -7.22
C GLN A 226 5.98 -7.31 -7.54
N ALA A 227 7.06 -8.06 -7.35
CA ALA A 227 7.05 -9.53 -7.45
C ALA A 227 6.37 -10.17 -6.22
N ASN A 228 6.07 -11.48 -6.30
CA ASN A 228 5.38 -12.20 -5.22
C ASN A 228 6.22 -12.37 -3.93
N ASP A 229 7.53 -12.19 -4.02
CA ASP A 229 8.49 -12.29 -2.91
C ASP A 229 9.04 -10.94 -2.44
N GLU A 230 8.56 -9.84 -3.02
CA GLU A 230 8.97 -8.49 -2.65
C GLU A 230 8.11 -7.90 -1.54
N LEU A 231 8.75 -7.17 -0.64
CA LEU A 231 8.12 -6.46 0.46
C LEU A 231 8.47 -4.97 0.40
N TYR A 232 7.47 -4.11 0.46
CA TYR A 232 7.64 -2.67 0.61
C TYR A 232 7.31 -2.24 2.03
N LEU A 233 8.03 -1.24 2.52
CA LEU A 233 7.72 -0.51 3.74
C LEU A 233 7.35 0.92 3.35
N ILE A 234 6.18 1.35 3.80
CA ILE A 234 5.70 2.73 3.71
C ILE A 234 5.71 3.30 5.13
N GLU A 235 6.38 4.43 5.32
CA GLU A 235 6.37 5.15 6.58
C GLU A 235 5.58 6.45 6.42
N LEU A 236 4.62 6.64 7.31
CA LEU A 236 3.73 7.80 7.38
C LEU A 236 3.95 8.49 8.72
N ASP A 237 4.68 9.60 8.70
CA ASP A 237 4.90 10.44 9.87
C ASP A 237 3.93 11.62 9.88
N ALA A 238 3.45 12.02 11.04
CA ALA A 238 2.60 13.21 11.16
C ALA A 238 3.35 14.46 10.66
N GLY A 239 2.79 15.11 9.64
CA GLY A 239 3.35 16.37 9.07
C GLY A 239 4.49 16.20 8.07
N ASN A 240 4.97 14.98 7.80
CA ASN A 240 6.00 14.70 6.82
C ASN A 240 5.44 14.04 5.55
N ALA A 241 6.17 14.17 4.46
CA ALA A 241 5.86 13.42 3.24
C ALA A 241 6.05 11.91 3.48
N PRO A 242 5.18 11.05 2.91
CA PRO A 242 5.33 9.61 3.03
C PRO A 242 6.63 9.13 2.40
N ARG A 243 7.24 8.09 2.99
CA ARG A 243 8.48 7.47 2.51
C ARG A 243 8.21 6.03 2.09
N LEU A 244 8.84 5.61 1.00
CA LEU A 244 8.75 4.24 0.46
C LEU A 244 10.12 3.58 0.42
N TRP A 245 10.19 2.36 0.92
CA TRP A 245 11.37 1.52 0.91
C TRP A 245 11.03 0.15 0.30
N LYS A 246 11.92 -0.35 -0.54
CA LYS A 246 11.89 -1.77 -0.91
C LYS A 246 12.79 -2.52 0.07
N LEU A 247 12.21 -3.44 0.81
CA LEU A 247 12.98 -4.27 1.73
C LEU A 247 13.64 -5.40 0.95
N ILE A 248 14.97 -5.45 0.98
CA ILE A 248 15.75 -6.54 0.39
C ILE A 248 16.28 -7.43 1.52
N THR A 249 16.27 -8.73 1.28
CA THR A 249 17.02 -9.69 2.08
C THR A 249 18.40 -9.80 1.46
N GLU A 250 19.47 -9.64 2.24
CA GLU A 250 20.80 -9.97 1.72
C GLU A 250 20.80 -11.44 1.33
N ALA A 251 21.27 -11.70 0.10
CA ALA A 251 21.60 -13.06 -0.31
C ALA A 251 22.78 -13.51 0.54
N ASN A 252 22.58 -14.56 1.37
CA ASN A 252 23.67 -15.30 1.99
C ASN A 252 24.47 -16.03 0.92
#